data_35858fddf1bdb6dcadf38701a1cd876f
#
_entry.id   35858fddf1bdb6dcadf38701a1cd876f
#
_cell.length_a   1.000
_cell.length_b   1.000
_cell.length_c   1.000
_cell.angle_alpha   90.00
_cell.angle_beta   90.00
_cell.angle_gamma   90.00
#
_symmetry.space_group_name_H-M   'P 1'
#
loop_
_entity.id
_entity.type
_entity.pdbx_description
1 polymer ?
#
loop_
_entity_poly.entity_id
_entity_poly.type
_entity_poly.pdbx_seq_one_letter_code
_entity_poly.pdbx_strand_id
1 'polypeptide(L)'
;MPYKANFLDKHLGQPNVFYAIALLWASCIWYIGYNFGQKDFFRFFPFYTIAFAAWIWLFQQDLSLRQLLGLSLFVRLGLLLAFPSLSDDIYRFFWDGRLITSGVSPYGILPTEALSKSIPLLDQTLFDQLN
;
A
#
# COMPACT_ATOMS: atom_id res chain seq x y z
N MET A 1 38.89 21.74 -6.18
CA MET A 1 38.13 22.74 -5.40
C MET A 1 37.33 21.99 -4.35
N PRO A 2 37.54 22.23 -3.03
CA PRO A 2 36.72 21.57 -2.03
C PRO A 2 35.29 22.10 -2.12
N TYR A 3 34.33 21.20 -2.35
CA TYR A 3 32.90 21.48 -2.27
C TYR A 3 32.60 21.98 -0.85
N LYS A 4 32.18 23.23 -0.71
CA LYS A 4 31.70 23.76 0.57
C LYS A 4 30.38 23.07 0.86
N ALA A 5 30.38 22.09 1.77
CA ALA A 5 29.15 21.52 2.30
C ALA A 5 28.26 22.66 2.80
N ASN A 6 27.08 22.80 2.18
CA ASN A 6 26.11 23.83 2.54
C ASN A 6 25.62 23.57 3.97
N PHE A 7 25.19 24.64 4.67
CA PHE A 7 24.60 24.56 6.01
C PHE A 7 23.50 23.49 6.11
N LEU A 8 22.74 23.29 5.04
CA LEU A 8 21.71 22.26 4.93
C LEU A 8 22.30 20.84 4.98
N ASP A 9 23.43 20.57 4.31
CA ASP A 9 24.08 19.25 4.31
C ASP A 9 24.53 18.83 5.71
N LYS A 10 24.97 19.80 6.52
CA LYS A 10 25.43 19.56 7.90
C LYS A 10 24.29 19.20 8.86
N HIS A 11 23.09 19.75 8.65
CA HIS A 11 21.94 19.50 9.52
C HIS A 11 21.11 18.30 9.06
N LEU A 12 20.99 18.07 7.76
CA LEU A 12 20.24 16.95 7.21
C LEU A 12 20.94 15.59 7.37
N GLY A 13 22.27 15.58 7.57
CA GLY A 13 23.04 14.35 7.85
C GLY A 13 23.02 13.89 9.32
N GLN A 14 22.26 14.56 10.21
CA GLN A 14 22.16 14.14 11.60
C GLN A 14 21.23 12.92 11.76
N PRO A 15 21.59 11.92 12.62
CA PRO A 15 20.78 10.72 12.80
C PRO A 15 19.34 11.03 13.23
N ASN A 16 19.12 12.08 14.00
CA ASN A 16 17.78 12.49 14.43
C ASN A 16 16.90 12.93 13.25
N VAL A 17 17.46 13.62 12.26
CA VAL A 17 16.73 14.04 11.06
C VAL A 17 16.39 12.84 10.19
N PHE A 18 17.30 11.88 10.07
CA PHE A 18 17.02 10.63 9.35
C PHE A 18 15.83 9.90 9.96
N TYR A 19 15.82 9.66 11.27
CA TYR A 19 14.70 8.97 11.94
C TYR A 19 13.40 9.76 11.87
N ALA A 20 13.45 11.08 11.94
CA ALA A 20 12.26 11.93 11.81
C ALA A 20 11.63 11.82 10.41
N ILE A 21 12.45 11.84 9.35
CA ILE A 21 11.97 11.69 7.96
C ILE A 21 11.50 10.26 7.69
N ALA A 22 12.19 9.25 8.21
CA ALA A 22 11.76 7.86 8.10
C ALA A 22 10.40 7.62 8.79
N LEU A 23 10.21 8.22 9.96
CA LEU A 23 8.92 8.14 10.69
C LEU A 23 7.81 8.90 9.94
N LEU A 24 8.10 10.09 9.42
CA LEU A 24 7.16 10.85 8.59
C LEU A 24 6.74 10.03 7.37
N TRP A 25 7.70 9.43 6.66
CA TRP A 25 7.45 8.57 5.51
C TRP A 25 6.55 7.39 5.87
N ALA A 26 6.90 6.64 6.93
CA ALA A 26 6.12 5.51 7.41
C ALA A 26 4.71 5.92 7.82
N SER A 27 4.57 7.04 8.53
CA SER A 27 3.27 7.57 8.98
C SER A 27 2.37 7.94 7.80
N CYS A 28 2.92 8.56 6.74
CA CYS A 28 2.16 8.86 5.52
C CYS A 28 1.70 7.58 4.82
N ILE A 29 2.56 6.56 4.69
CA ILE A 29 2.22 5.27 4.09
C ILE A 29 1.11 4.57 4.89
N TRP A 30 1.22 4.53 6.22
CA TRP A 30 0.19 3.94 7.08
C TRP A 30 -1.11 4.72 7.00
N TYR A 31 -1.05 6.05 7.05
CA TYR A 31 -2.24 6.89 6.94
C TYR A 31 -2.97 6.66 5.61
N ILE A 32 -2.22 6.52 4.51
CA ILE A 32 -2.77 6.16 3.20
C ILE A 32 -3.43 4.77 3.27
N GLY A 33 -2.74 3.76 3.80
CA GLY A 33 -3.23 2.39 3.83
C GLY A 33 -4.50 2.18 4.67
N TYR A 34 -4.72 3.02 5.70
CA TYR A 34 -5.85 2.86 6.61
C TYR A 34 -7.03 3.80 6.34
N ASN A 35 -6.83 4.93 5.63
CA ASN A 35 -7.84 6.00 5.61
C ASN A 35 -8.36 6.38 4.23
N PHE A 36 -7.76 5.86 3.14
CA PHE A 36 -8.17 6.24 1.79
C PHE A 36 -8.70 5.05 1.01
N GLY A 37 -9.77 5.33 0.24
CA GLY A 37 -10.29 4.45 -0.78
C GLY A 37 -9.97 4.97 -2.19
N GLN A 38 -10.37 4.21 -3.18
CA GLN A 38 -10.11 4.48 -4.60
C GLN A 38 -10.63 5.86 -5.07
N LYS A 39 -11.71 6.37 -4.46
CA LYS A 39 -12.37 7.65 -4.84
C LYS A 39 -11.76 8.89 -4.17
N ASP A 40 -10.84 8.70 -3.22
CA ASP A 40 -10.30 9.79 -2.38
C ASP A 40 -9.06 10.48 -2.98
N PHE A 41 -8.92 10.54 -4.30
CA PHE A 41 -7.71 11.01 -4.98
C PHE A 41 -7.19 12.35 -4.47
N PHE A 42 -8.05 13.37 -4.36
CA PHE A 42 -7.62 14.71 -3.93
C PHE A 42 -7.13 14.78 -2.48
N ARG A 43 -7.66 13.90 -1.62
CA ARG A 43 -7.21 13.78 -0.22
C ARG A 43 -5.96 12.91 -0.09
N PHE A 44 -5.85 11.88 -0.91
CA PHE A 44 -4.73 10.95 -0.99
C PHE A 44 -3.46 11.63 -1.52
N PHE A 45 -3.58 12.42 -2.60
CA PHE A 45 -2.46 12.97 -3.37
C PHE A 45 -1.44 13.77 -2.53
N PRO A 46 -1.83 14.66 -1.60
CA PRO A 46 -0.86 15.37 -0.74
C PRO A 46 -0.01 14.41 0.11
N PHE A 47 -0.61 13.42 0.75
CA PHE A 47 0.12 12.45 1.58
C PHE A 47 1.05 11.58 0.74
N TYR A 48 0.62 11.17 -0.45
CA TYR A 48 1.46 10.47 -1.40
C TYR A 48 2.67 11.30 -1.82
N THR A 49 2.46 12.58 -2.12
CA THR A 49 3.54 13.50 -2.52
C THR A 49 4.56 13.68 -1.39
N ILE A 50 4.10 13.86 -0.15
CA ILE A 50 4.97 13.97 1.02
C ILE A 50 5.75 12.67 1.24
N ALA A 51 5.07 11.52 1.17
CA ALA A 51 5.72 10.22 1.30
C ALA A 51 6.77 10.00 0.20
N PHE A 52 6.47 10.37 -1.03
CA PHE A 52 7.38 10.22 -2.16
C PHE A 52 8.60 11.13 -2.02
N ALA A 53 8.42 12.38 -1.62
CA ALA A 53 9.53 13.30 -1.35
C ALA A 53 10.42 12.82 -0.21
N ALA A 54 9.84 12.34 0.89
CA ALA A 54 10.57 11.75 2.00
C ALA A 54 11.33 10.50 1.57
N TRP A 55 10.73 9.63 0.74
CA TRP A 55 11.39 8.45 0.19
C TRP A 55 12.59 8.81 -0.70
N ILE A 56 12.46 9.80 -1.61
CA ILE A 56 13.58 10.28 -2.44
C ILE A 56 14.74 10.74 -1.55
N TRP A 57 14.45 11.50 -0.49
CA TRP A 57 15.47 11.95 0.44
C TRP A 57 16.13 10.78 1.16
N LEU A 58 15.36 9.80 1.66
CA LEU A 58 15.88 8.60 2.32
C LEU A 58 16.75 7.77 1.38
N PHE A 59 16.37 7.66 0.10
CA PHE A 59 17.13 6.92 -0.91
C PHE A 59 18.49 7.54 -1.23
N GLN A 60 18.65 8.85 -1.00
CA GLN A 60 19.90 9.56 -1.18
C GLN A 60 20.87 9.37 0.01
N GLN A 61 20.43 8.72 1.10
CA GLN A 61 21.29 8.44 2.24
C GLN A 61 22.05 7.12 2.03
N ASP A 62 23.28 7.05 2.52
CA ASP A 62 24.11 5.82 2.49
C ASP A 62 23.59 4.80 3.51
N LEU A 63 22.48 4.14 3.18
CA LEU A 63 21.84 3.17 4.06
C LEU A 63 22.50 1.79 3.96
N SER A 64 22.84 1.23 5.12
CA SER A 64 23.22 -0.18 5.20
C SER A 64 22.04 -1.10 4.85
N LEU A 65 22.35 -2.30 4.37
CA LEU A 65 21.32 -3.31 4.07
C LEU A 65 20.41 -3.59 5.28
N ARG A 66 20.95 -3.58 6.50
CA ARG A 66 20.18 -3.79 7.73
C ARG A 66 19.14 -2.68 7.95
N GLN A 67 19.51 -1.42 7.70
CA GLN A 67 18.59 -0.28 7.82
C GLN A 67 17.49 -0.35 6.77
N LEU A 68 17.83 -0.69 5.52
CA LEU A 68 16.84 -0.87 4.44
C LEU A 68 15.84 -1.99 4.77
N LEU A 69 16.34 -3.15 5.20
CA LEU A 69 15.47 -4.27 5.58
C LEU A 69 14.62 -3.94 6.81
N GLY A 70 15.22 -3.29 7.82
CA GLY A 70 14.50 -2.88 9.03
C GLY A 70 13.38 -1.89 8.73
N LEU A 71 13.64 -0.85 7.94
CA LEU A 71 12.65 0.15 7.53
C LEU A 71 11.52 -0.48 6.70
N SER A 72 11.89 -1.35 5.74
CA SER A 72 10.94 -2.07 4.91
C SER A 72 10.03 -2.98 5.73
N LEU A 73 10.61 -3.73 6.68
CA LEU A 73 9.84 -4.62 7.58
C LEU A 73 8.92 -3.81 8.50
N PHE A 74 9.42 -2.73 9.06
CA PHE A 74 8.65 -1.84 9.95
C PHE A 74 7.39 -1.30 9.27
N VAL A 75 7.51 -0.78 8.04
CA VAL A 75 6.35 -0.28 7.29
C VAL A 75 5.37 -1.39 6.95
N ARG A 76 5.85 -2.56 6.51
CA ARG A 76 4.99 -3.72 6.19
C ARG A 76 4.24 -4.25 7.40
N LEU A 77 4.89 -4.34 8.56
CA LEU A 77 4.24 -4.77 9.80
C LEU A 77 3.13 -3.78 10.21
N GLY A 78 3.36 -2.48 10.03
CA GLY A 78 2.33 -1.48 10.30
C GLY A 78 1.13 -1.55 9.33
N LEU A 79 1.31 -2.08 8.11
CA LEU A 79 0.23 -2.28 7.14
C LEU A 79 -0.45 -3.65 7.24
N LEU A 80 0.02 -4.54 8.11
CA LEU A 80 -0.44 -5.93 8.16
C LEU A 80 -1.96 -6.07 8.35
N LEU A 81 -2.57 -5.13 9.08
CA LEU A 81 -4.00 -5.10 9.35
C LEU A 81 -4.76 -4.10 8.48
N ALA A 82 -4.07 -3.42 7.56
CA ALA A 82 -4.73 -2.49 6.64
C ALA A 82 -5.54 -3.26 5.59
N PHE A 83 -6.81 -2.89 5.45
CA PHE A 83 -7.63 -3.45 4.37
C PHE A 83 -7.23 -2.78 3.05
N PRO A 84 -7.01 -3.52 1.96
CA PRO A 84 -6.57 -2.98 0.66
C PRO A 84 -7.71 -2.25 -0.07
N SER A 85 -8.12 -1.09 0.44
CA SER A 85 -9.25 -0.29 -0.06
C SER A 85 -8.92 0.61 -1.26
N LEU A 86 -7.65 0.64 -1.71
CA LEU A 86 -7.22 1.41 -2.87
C LEU A 86 -7.51 0.72 -4.22
N SER A 87 -7.92 -0.54 -4.19
CA SER A 87 -8.30 -1.31 -5.37
C SER A 87 -9.48 -2.22 -5.06
N ASP A 88 -10.42 -2.34 -5.99
CA ASP A 88 -11.57 -3.25 -5.89
C ASP A 88 -11.19 -4.71 -6.20
N ASP A 89 -9.96 -4.96 -6.63
CA ASP A 89 -9.45 -6.30 -6.97
C ASP A 89 -9.56 -7.31 -5.82
N ILE A 90 -9.56 -6.83 -4.57
CA ILE A 90 -9.72 -7.70 -3.40
C ILE A 90 -11.03 -8.51 -3.47
N TYR A 91 -12.13 -7.89 -3.91
CA TYR A 91 -13.43 -8.56 -4.03
C TYR A 91 -13.40 -9.59 -5.16
N ARG A 92 -12.67 -9.31 -6.24
CA ARG A 92 -12.44 -10.25 -7.32
C ARG A 92 -11.65 -11.47 -6.87
N PHE A 93 -10.60 -11.27 -6.08
CA PHE A 93 -9.85 -12.39 -5.50
C PHE A 93 -10.70 -13.26 -4.57
N PHE A 94 -11.57 -12.65 -3.77
CA PHE A 94 -12.52 -13.41 -2.94
C PHE A 94 -13.51 -14.19 -3.80
N TRP A 95 -14.05 -13.58 -4.85
CA TRP A 95 -14.95 -14.22 -5.78
C TRP A 95 -14.30 -15.44 -6.45
N ASP A 96 -13.15 -15.26 -7.04
CA ASP A 96 -12.39 -16.32 -7.71
C ASP A 96 -11.99 -17.43 -6.74
N GLY A 97 -11.57 -17.08 -5.53
CA GLY A 97 -11.24 -18.04 -4.48
C GLY A 97 -12.45 -18.91 -4.08
N ARG A 98 -13.65 -18.32 -3.96
CA ARG A 98 -14.89 -19.07 -3.66
C ARG A 98 -15.30 -19.98 -4.82
N LEU A 99 -15.13 -19.54 -6.08
CA LEU A 99 -15.35 -20.40 -7.27
C LEU A 99 -14.41 -21.60 -7.24
N ILE A 100 -13.12 -21.39 -7.03
CA ILE A 100 -12.11 -22.46 -6.97
C ILE A 100 -12.45 -23.46 -5.85
N THR A 101 -12.80 -22.95 -4.67
CA THR A 101 -13.19 -23.79 -3.52
C THR A 101 -14.44 -24.62 -3.82
N SER A 102 -15.34 -24.11 -4.68
CA SER A 102 -16.52 -24.83 -5.14
C SER A 102 -16.26 -25.75 -6.34
N GLY A 103 -15.00 -25.92 -6.75
CA GLY A 103 -14.59 -26.77 -7.88
C GLY A 103 -14.88 -26.17 -9.25
N VAL A 104 -15.13 -24.85 -9.34
CA VAL A 104 -15.44 -24.16 -10.59
C VAL A 104 -14.27 -23.28 -11.00
N SER A 105 -13.88 -23.34 -12.28
CA SER A 105 -12.82 -22.48 -12.82
C SER A 105 -13.34 -21.05 -12.98
N PRO A 106 -12.65 -20.02 -12.42
CA PRO A 106 -13.06 -18.62 -12.58
C PRO A 106 -12.93 -18.11 -14.02
N TYR A 107 -12.14 -18.77 -14.86
CA TYR A 107 -11.94 -18.37 -16.26
C TYR A 107 -13.02 -18.90 -17.22
N GLY A 108 -13.86 -19.82 -16.78
CA GLY A 108 -14.84 -20.50 -17.63
C GLY A 108 -16.29 -20.04 -17.40
N ILE A 109 -16.54 -19.09 -16.50
CA ILE A 109 -17.88 -18.67 -16.12
C ILE A 109 -17.93 -17.17 -15.84
N LEU A 110 -18.98 -16.50 -16.32
CA LEU A 110 -19.22 -15.10 -15.97
C LEU A 110 -19.79 -14.96 -14.55
N PRO A 111 -19.49 -13.88 -13.81
CA PRO A 111 -20.02 -13.66 -12.46
C PRO A 111 -21.54 -13.73 -12.38
N THR A 112 -22.25 -13.17 -13.35
CA THR A 112 -23.73 -13.24 -13.46
C THR A 112 -24.23 -14.66 -13.64
N GLU A 113 -23.54 -15.47 -14.42
CA GLU A 113 -23.87 -16.88 -14.66
C GLU A 113 -23.59 -17.72 -13.41
N ALA A 114 -22.49 -17.43 -12.71
CA ALA A 114 -22.14 -18.11 -11.47
C ALA A 114 -23.20 -17.93 -10.38
N LEU A 115 -23.75 -16.71 -10.24
CA LEU A 115 -24.87 -16.43 -9.35
C LEU A 115 -26.12 -17.21 -9.75
N SER A 116 -26.47 -17.22 -11.04
CA SER A 116 -27.67 -17.91 -11.53
C SER A 116 -27.62 -19.42 -11.29
N LYS A 117 -26.43 -20.00 -11.26
CA LYS A 117 -26.19 -21.43 -10.96
C LYS A 117 -26.19 -21.76 -9.48
N SER A 118 -26.40 -20.78 -8.60
CA SER A 118 -26.43 -20.95 -7.13
C SER A 118 -25.20 -21.70 -6.61
N ILE A 119 -24.01 -21.34 -7.10
CA ILE A 119 -22.75 -21.96 -6.67
C ILE A 119 -22.54 -21.69 -5.19
N PRO A 120 -22.20 -22.71 -4.37
CA PRO A 120 -21.97 -22.53 -2.95
C PRO A 120 -20.95 -21.44 -2.65
N LEU A 121 -21.15 -20.73 -1.54
CA LEU A 121 -20.28 -19.65 -1.07
C LEU A 121 -20.33 -18.33 -1.89
N LEU A 122 -21.02 -18.28 -3.01
CA LEU A 122 -21.26 -17.03 -3.74
C LEU A 122 -22.55 -16.38 -3.25
N ASP A 123 -22.49 -15.08 -3.02
CA ASP A 123 -23.63 -14.28 -2.58
C ASP A 123 -23.75 -12.97 -3.37
N GLN A 124 -24.94 -12.39 -3.37
CA GLN A 124 -25.23 -11.13 -4.05
C GLN A 124 -24.39 -9.97 -3.50
N THR A 125 -24.11 -9.97 -2.21
CA THR A 125 -23.37 -8.88 -1.56
C THR A 125 -21.94 -8.79 -2.08
N LEU A 126 -21.28 -9.94 -2.29
CA LEU A 126 -19.96 -9.99 -2.90
C LEU A 126 -19.98 -9.62 -4.38
N PHE A 127 -21.04 -10.06 -5.10
CA PHE A 127 -21.24 -9.72 -6.50
C PHE A 127 -21.36 -8.20 -6.72
N ASP A 128 -22.14 -7.53 -5.88
CA ASP A 128 -22.36 -6.07 -5.97
C ASP A 128 -21.08 -5.26 -5.71
N GLN A 129 -20.05 -5.88 -5.14
CA GLN A 129 -18.74 -5.28 -4.90
C GLN A 129 -17.73 -5.52 -6.02
N LEU A 130 -18.10 -6.30 -7.05
CA LEU A 130 -17.22 -6.55 -8.21
C LEU A 130 -17.20 -5.40 -9.23
N ASN A 131 -18.13 -4.42 -9.12
CA ASN A 131 -18.33 -3.32 -10.07
C ASN A 131 -18.03 -1.96 -9.46
#